data_31ec005a740fb3e94bd174f2799b9afe
#
_entry.id   31ec005a740fb3e94bd174f2799b9afe
#
_cell.length_a   1.000
_cell.length_b   1.000
_cell.length_c   1.000
_cell.angle_alpha   90.00
_cell.angle_beta   90.00
_cell.angle_gamma   90.00
#
_symmetry.space_group_name_H-M   'P 1'
#
loop_
_entity.id
_entity.type
_entity.pdbx_description
1 polymer ?
#
loop_
_entity_poly.entity_id
_entity_poly.type
_entity_poly.pdbx_seq_one_letter_code
_entity_poly.pdbx_strand_id
1 'polypeptide(L)'
;IGILGGSFDPAHNGHLAISKEAVKRFKLEKIIWAITKKNPFKIKSSLSLQSRIKGCKKIIKKNKFIEVKFYENKIKSNKTINLINYFNKNKKNEIFFLMGADNLVNFHKWHKWKQISEKCNILVFDRYGYKKKSLNSKTYKTLKSEKFKFVNFNKVNISSSQLRKI
;
A
#
# COMPACT_ATOMS: atom_id res chain seq x y z
N ILE A 1 12.20 5.55 -2.04
CA ILE A 1 11.09 5.75 -1.10
C ILE A 1 10.02 4.68 -1.27
N GLY A 2 9.37 4.28 -0.16
CA GLY A 2 8.22 3.38 -0.19
C GLY A 2 6.89 4.14 -0.16
N ILE A 3 5.87 3.60 -0.81
CA ILE A 3 4.50 4.12 -0.76
C ILE A 3 3.56 2.98 -0.36
N LEU A 4 2.86 3.16 0.74
CA LEU A 4 1.78 2.27 1.18
C LEU A 4 0.46 3.00 1.01
N GLY A 5 -0.30 2.61 -0.01
CA GLY A 5 -1.62 3.17 -0.29
C GLY A 5 -2.73 2.43 0.45
N GLY A 6 -3.73 3.14 0.93
CA GLY A 6 -4.86 2.51 1.58
C GLY A 6 -5.89 3.48 2.15
N SER A 7 -7.04 2.94 2.55
CA SER A 7 -8.05 3.69 3.29
C SER A 7 -7.67 3.88 4.76
N PHE A 8 -6.87 2.98 5.32
CA PHE A 8 -6.50 2.97 6.75
C PHE A 8 -7.73 3.15 7.67
N ASP A 9 -8.70 2.28 7.51
CA ASP A 9 -10.03 2.40 8.11
C ASP A 9 -10.39 1.16 8.97
N PRO A 10 -9.82 1.04 10.17
CA PRO A 10 -8.74 1.83 10.74
C PRO A 10 -7.32 1.40 10.30
N ALA A 11 -6.33 2.24 10.61
CA ALA A 11 -4.93 1.84 10.60
C ALA A 11 -4.67 0.81 11.72
N HIS A 12 -3.71 -0.10 11.51
CA HIS A 12 -3.37 -1.16 12.47
C HIS A 12 -1.90 -1.56 12.41
N ASN A 13 -1.47 -2.36 13.38
CA ASN A 13 -0.07 -2.80 13.50
C ASN A 13 0.45 -3.57 12.26
N GLY A 14 -0.44 -4.18 11.47
CA GLY A 14 -0.05 -4.80 10.19
C GLY A 14 0.53 -3.81 9.19
N HIS A 15 -0.04 -2.61 9.09
CA HIS A 15 0.51 -1.54 8.25
C HIS A 15 1.91 -1.11 8.73
N LEU A 16 2.08 -1.00 10.05
CA LEU A 16 3.37 -0.66 10.65
C LEU A 16 4.41 -1.76 10.42
N ALA A 17 4.03 -3.03 10.59
CA ALA A 17 4.91 -4.18 10.38
C ALA A 17 5.41 -4.25 8.94
N ILE A 18 4.53 -4.10 7.94
CA ILE A 18 4.88 -4.02 6.52
C ILE A 18 5.88 -2.89 6.27
N SER A 19 5.62 -1.71 6.82
CA SER A 19 6.49 -0.54 6.64
C SER A 19 7.89 -0.75 7.23
N LYS A 20 7.98 -1.28 8.45
CA LYS A 20 9.27 -1.59 9.10
C LYS A 20 10.06 -2.64 8.31
N GLU A 21 9.39 -3.67 7.85
CA GLU A 21 10.03 -4.74 7.07
C GLU A 21 10.55 -4.23 5.73
N ALA A 22 9.78 -3.39 5.04
CA ALA A 22 10.20 -2.76 3.79
C ALA A 22 11.45 -1.89 3.98
N VAL A 23 11.47 -1.02 4.99
CA VAL A 23 12.64 -0.20 5.32
C VAL A 23 13.87 -1.06 5.57
N LYS A 24 13.72 -2.11 6.39
CA LYS A 24 14.82 -3.00 6.76
C LYS A 24 15.40 -3.76 5.56
N ARG A 25 14.55 -4.40 4.76
CA ARG A 25 15.01 -5.27 3.66
C ARG A 25 15.46 -4.51 2.42
N PHE A 26 14.83 -3.39 2.11
CA PHE A 26 15.10 -2.63 0.89
C PHE A 26 15.84 -1.32 1.16
N LYS A 27 16.31 -1.10 2.39
CA LYS A 27 17.06 0.09 2.81
C LYS A 27 16.38 1.40 2.39
N LEU A 28 15.05 1.47 2.57
CA LEU A 28 14.27 2.63 2.19
C LEU A 28 14.47 3.77 3.20
N GLU A 29 14.70 4.98 2.72
CA GLU A 29 14.85 6.16 3.58
C GLU A 29 13.55 6.51 4.30
N LYS A 30 12.41 6.36 3.60
CA LYS A 30 11.09 6.62 4.16
C LYS A 30 9.97 5.86 3.49
N ILE A 31 8.88 5.72 4.23
CA ILE A 31 7.60 5.18 3.76
C ILE A 31 6.53 6.27 3.86
N ILE A 32 5.79 6.47 2.80
CA ILE A 32 4.63 7.35 2.77
C ILE A 32 3.37 6.51 2.89
N TRP A 33 2.61 6.71 3.94
CA TRP A 33 1.24 6.22 4.06
C TRP A 33 0.32 7.17 3.31
N ALA A 34 0.02 6.84 2.06
CA ALA A 34 -0.84 7.63 1.19
C ALA A 34 -2.30 7.23 1.41
N ILE A 35 -3.04 8.05 2.16
CA ILE A 35 -4.43 7.77 2.50
C ILE A 35 -5.33 8.12 1.31
N THR A 36 -6.26 7.22 0.96
CA THR A 36 -7.34 7.51 0.01
C THR A 36 -8.61 7.95 0.74
N LYS A 37 -9.28 8.96 0.21
CA LYS A 37 -10.56 9.45 0.74
C LYS A 37 -11.63 8.36 0.64
N LYS A 38 -11.73 7.73 -0.54
CA LYS A 38 -12.67 6.64 -0.81
C LYS A 38 -11.97 5.54 -1.61
N ASN A 39 -11.93 4.33 -1.06
CA ASN A 39 -11.45 3.18 -1.82
C ASN A 39 -12.51 2.83 -2.88
N PRO A 40 -12.17 2.82 -4.19
CA PRO A 40 -13.13 2.54 -5.26
C PRO A 40 -13.72 1.13 -5.20
N PHE A 41 -13.07 0.21 -4.47
CA PHE A 41 -13.52 -1.18 -4.30
C PHE A 41 -14.28 -1.43 -2.99
N LYS A 42 -14.54 -0.37 -2.19
CA LYS A 42 -15.30 -0.46 -0.93
C LYS A 42 -16.54 0.43 -1.01
N ILE A 43 -17.66 -0.10 -0.52
CA ILE A 43 -18.95 0.60 -0.56
C ILE A 43 -18.93 1.87 0.31
N LYS A 44 -18.34 1.80 1.51
CA LYS A 44 -18.28 2.94 2.45
C LYS A 44 -17.11 2.81 3.41
N SER A 45 -16.48 3.94 3.75
CA SER A 45 -15.55 4.03 4.88
C SER A 45 -16.33 4.20 6.18
N SER A 46 -15.93 3.51 7.25
CA SER A 46 -16.59 3.63 8.56
C SER A 46 -16.18 4.90 9.31
N LEU A 47 -14.95 5.36 9.10
CA LEU A 47 -14.38 6.53 9.75
C LEU A 47 -14.21 7.70 8.76
N SER A 48 -14.32 8.94 9.27
CA SER A 48 -13.99 10.14 8.50
C SER A 48 -12.51 10.15 8.09
N LEU A 49 -12.17 10.92 7.04
CA LEU A 49 -10.77 11.06 6.60
C LEU A 49 -9.88 11.58 7.75
N GLN A 50 -10.33 12.60 8.49
CA GLN A 50 -9.59 13.15 9.63
C GLN A 50 -9.35 12.12 10.73
N SER A 51 -10.36 11.33 11.08
CA SER A 51 -10.23 10.27 12.08
C SER A 51 -9.23 9.21 11.64
N ARG A 52 -9.22 8.85 10.36
CA ARG A 52 -8.27 7.89 9.80
C ARG A 52 -6.84 8.43 9.80
N ILE A 53 -6.64 9.69 9.44
CA ILE A 53 -5.33 10.37 9.51
C ILE A 53 -4.83 10.40 10.96
N LYS A 54 -5.68 10.75 11.92
CA LYS A 54 -5.35 10.77 13.35
C LYS A 54 -4.97 9.37 13.85
N GLY A 55 -5.72 8.34 13.44
CA GLY A 55 -5.42 6.94 13.74
C GLY A 55 -4.07 6.49 13.18
N CYS A 56 -3.75 6.84 11.93
CA CYS A 56 -2.45 6.57 11.35
C CYS A 56 -1.32 7.21 12.16
N LYS A 57 -1.43 8.49 12.48
CA LYS A 57 -0.43 9.21 13.29
C LYS A 57 -0.23 8.58 14.66
N LYS A 58 -1.30 8.10 15.29
CA LYS A 58 -1.23 7.37 16.56
C LYS A 58 -0.46 6.05 16.44
N ILE A 59 -0.68 5.29 15.36
CA ILE A 59 -0.01 4.01 15.13
C ILE A 59 1.48 4.19 14.82
N ILE A 60 1.83 5.15 13.97
CA ILE A 60 3.24 5.38 13.61
C ILE A 60 4.04 5.97 14.79
N LYS A 61 3.38 6.66 15.73
CA LYS A 61 4.01 7.27 16.90
C LYS A 61 5.28 8.07 16.52
N LYS A 62 6.44 7.66 17.08
CA LYS A 62 7.75 8.28 16.86
C LYS A 62 8.57 7.67 15.70
N ASN A 63 7.95 6.87 14.83
CA ASN A 63 8.69 6.31 13.68
C ASN A 63 8.98 7.41 12.65
N LYS A 64 10.18 7.96 12.71
CA LYS A 64 10.63 9.10 11.87
C LYS A 64 10.69 8.77 10.37
N PHE A 65 10.73 7.48 10.00
CA PHE A 65 10.76 7.04 8.61
C PHE A 65 9.39 6.86 7.98
N ILE A 66 8.28 7.07 8.72
CA ILE A 66 6.91 6.99 8.17
C ILE A 66 6.26 8.36 8.18
N GLU A 67 5.76 8.79 7.02
CA GLU A 67 4.97 10.00 6.86
C GLU A 67 3.54 9.65 6.46
N VAL A 68 2.55 10.25 7.12
CA VAL A 68 1.13 10.11 6.78
C VAL A 68 0.71 11.30 5.92
N LYS A 69 0.27 11.04 4.69
CA LYS A 69 -0.06 12.10 3.72
C LYS A 69 -1.36 11.80 2.97
N PHE A 70 -2.05 12.87 2.60
CA PHE A 70 -3.21 12.84 1.72
C PHE A 70 -2.92 13.68 0.47
N TYR A 71 -2.78 13.01 -0.68
CA TYR A 71 -2.36 13.66 -1.92
C TYR A 71 -3.49 13.92 -2.91
N GLU A 72 -4.67 13.31 -2.74
CA GLU A 72 -5.73 13.32 -3.75
C GLU A 72 -6.18 14.72 -4.14
N ASN A 73 -6.23 15.66 -3.19
CA ASN A 73 -6.55 17.06 -3.50
C ASN A 73 -5.46 17.75 -4.33
N LYS A 74 -4.19 17.45 -4.02
CA LYS A 74 -3.04 18.05 -4.71
C LYS A 74 -2.89 17.52 -6.13
N ILE A 75 -3.06 16.21 -6.32
CA ILE A 75 -2.94 15.58 -7.64
C ILE A 75 -4.27 15.54 -8.41
N LYS A 76 -5.37 15.98 -7.79
CA LYS A 76 -6.74 15.93 -8.32
C LYS A 76 -7.16 14.55 -8.82
N SER A 77 -6.73 13.50 -8.12
CA SER A 77 -6.99 12.11 -8.48
C SER A 77 -6.85 11.16 -7.30
N ASN A 78 -7.65 10.10 -7.29
CA ASN A 78 -7.55 8.98 -6.36
C ASN A 78 -6.91 7.72 -7.00
N LYS A 79 -6.36 7.85 -8.22
CA LYS A 79 -5.76 6.72 -8.95
C LYS A 79 -4.30 6.54 -8.57
N THR A 80 -3.91 5.32 -8.24
CA THR A 80 -2.54 4.98 -7.86
C THR A 80 -1.52 5.38 -8.92
N ILE A 81 -1.83 5.19 -10.21
CA ILE A 81 -0.91 5.59 -11.28
C ILE A 81 -0.56 7.09 -11.23
N ASN A 82 -1.52 7.94 -10.89
CA ASN A 82 -1.29 9.39 -10.80
C ASN A 82 -0.45 9.75 -9.57
N LEU A 83 -0.60 9.02 -8.47
CA LEU A 83 0.27 9.13 -7.30
C LEU A 83 1.70 8.74 -7.65
N ILE A 84 1.90 7.60 -8.32
CA ILE A 84 3.22 7.15 -8.78
C ILE A 84 3.84 8.17 -9.73
N ASN A 85 3.09 8.67 -10.70
CA ASN A 85 3.57 9.71 -11.63
C ASN A 85 3.98 11.00 -10.90
N TYR A 86 3.25 11.40 -9.85
CA TYR A 86 3.60 12.56 -9.04
C TYR A 86 4.99 12.40 -8.38
N PHE A 87 5.28 11.24 -7.81
CA PHE A 87 6.59 10.97 -7.21
C PHE A 87 7.70 10.78 -8.26
N ASN A 88 7.38 10.22 -9.43
CA ASN A 88 8.34 10.02 -10.51
C ASN A 88 8.79 11.33 -11.20
N LYS A 89 8.12 12.45 -10.96
CA LYS A 89 8.62 13.77 -11.43
C LYS A 89 9.99 14.10 -10.86
N ASN A 90 10.27 13.64 -9.64
CA ASN A 90 11.60 13.71 -9.06
C ASN A 90 12.38 12.41 -9.39
N LYS A 91 13.10 12.41 -10.50
CA LYS A 91 13.87 11.26 -11.01
C LYS A 91 14.96 10.73 -10.05
N LYS A 92 15.24 11.41 -8.94
CA LYS A 92 16.23 10.99 -7.94
C LYS A 92 15.74 9.85 -7.05
N ASN A 93 14.44 9.58 -6.99
CA ASN A 93 13.87 8.60 -6.08
C ASN A 93 13.41 7.34 -6.83
N GLU A 94 13.99 6.21 -6.49
CA GLU A 94 13.41 4.91 -6.82
C GLU A 94 12.16 4.68 -5.95
N ILE A 95 11.05 4.28 -6.59
CA ILE A 95 9.77 4.10 -5.92
C ILE A 95 9.48 2.63 -5.72
N PHE A 96 9.09 2.29 -4.49
CA PHE A 96 8.61 0.98 -4.07
C PHE A 96 7.16 1.09 -3.62
N PHE A 97 6.24 0.49 -4.36
CA PHE A 97 4.84 0.44 -3.97
C PHE A 97 4.57 -0.82 -3.13
N LEU A 98 4.08 -0.64 -1.92
CA LEU A 98 3.84 -1.71 -0.96
C LEU A 98 2.37 -2.12 -0.99
N MET A 99 2.11 -3.42 -1.10
CA MET A 99 0.75 -3.97 -1.01
C MET A 99 0.73 -5.32 -0.30
N GLY A 100 -0.41 -5.67 0.28
CA GLY A 100 -0.65 -7.02 0.77
C GLY A 100 -1.02 -7.98 -0.37
N ALA A 101 -0.78 -9.27 -0.17
CA ALA A 101 -1.11 -10.32 -1.13
C ALA A 101 -2.61 -10.37 -1.51
N ASP A 102 -3.48 -9.93 -0.60
CA ASP A 102 -4.91 -9.80 -0.85
C ASP A 102 -5.24 -8.73 -1.92
N ASN A 103 -4.49 -7.64 -1.94
CA ASN A 103 -4.62 -6.60 -2.98
C ASN A 103 -4.09 -7.06 -4.33
N LEU A 104 -3.06 -7.90 -4.34
CA LEU A 104 -2.50 -8.44 -5.57
C LEU A 104 -3.51 -9.22 -6.38
N VAL A 105 -4.39 -9.99 -5.73
CA VAL A 105 -5.44 -10.78 -6.38
C VAL A 105 -6.31 -9.92 -7.31
N ASN A 106 -6.60 -8.69 -6.91
CA ASN A 106 -7.45 -7.74 -7.63
C ASN A 106 -6.70 -6.59 -8.28
N PHE A 107 -5.37 -6.59 -8.26
CA PHE A 107 -4.57 -5.49 -8.80
C PHE A 107 -4.82 -5.25 -10.30
N HIS A 108 -5.12 -6.30 -11.07
CA HIS A 108 -5.47 -6.20 -12.48
C HIS A 108 -6.74 -5.35 -12.75
N LYS A 109 -7.54 -5.05 -11.73
CA LYS A 109 -8.71 -4.16 -11.82
C LYS A 109 -8.36 -2.68 -11.57
N TRP A 110 -7.13 -2.38 -11.16
CA TRP A 110 -6.71 -1.01 -10.91
C TRP A 110 -6.48 -0.26 -12.22
N HIS A 111 -6.84 1.01 -12.23
CA HIS A 111 -6.66 1.85 -13.42
C HIS A 111 -5.19 1.86 -13.87
N LYS A 112 -4.94 1.50 -15.13
CA LYS A 112 -3.61 1.42 -15.74
C LYS A 112 -2.61 0.57 -14.94
N TRP A 113 -3.05 -0.52 -14.36
CA TRP A 113 -2.27 -1.37 -13.48
C TRP A 113 -0.94 -1.87 -14.07
N LYS A 114 -0.89 -2.16 -15.38
CA LYS A 114 0.36 -2.54 -16.06
C LYS A 114 1.38 -1.40 -16.02
N GLN A 115 0.93 -0.16 -16.28
CA GLN A 115 1.82 1.01 -16.21
C GLN A 115 2.35 1.26 -14.79
N ILE A 116 1.60 0.93 -13.74
CA ILE A 116 2.10 1.00 -12.38
C ILE A 116 3.32 0.11 -12.20
N SER A 117 3.25 -1.15 -12.66
CA SER A 117 4.36 -2.11 -12.56
C SER A 117 5.60 -1.72 -13.39
N GLU A 118 5.41 -0.97 -14.47
CA GLU A 118 6.51 -0.45 -15.29
C GLU A 118 7.21 0.75 -14.63
N LYS A 119 6.49 1.49 -13.79
CA LYS A 119 6.95 2.77 -13.22
C LYS A 119 7.50 2.70 -11.81
N CYS A 120 7.31 1.59 -11.11
CA CYS A 120 7.81 1.40 -9.75
C CYS A 120 8.05 -0.08 -9.45
N ASN A 121 8.86 -0.34 -8.41
CA ASN A 121 8.97 -1.67 -7.84
C ASN A 121 7.73 -1.98 -7.02
N ILE A 122 7.19 -3.20 -7.14
CA ILE A 122 6.03 -3.64 -6.36
C ILE A 122 6.50 -4.66 -5.33
N LEU A 123 6.31 -4.34 -4.05
CA LEU A 123 6.57 -5.24 -2.94
C LEU A 123 5.25 -5.81 -2.44
N VAL A 124 5.13 -7.13 -2.51
CA VAL A 124 3.93 -7.84 -2.05
C VAL A 124 4.22 -8.57 -0.76
N PHE A 125 3.56 -8.14 0.29
CA PHE A 125 3.70 -8.72 1.61
C PHE A 125 2.71 -9.86 1.79
N ASP A 126 3.22 -11.01 2.20
CA ASP A 126 2.40 -12.19 2.43
C ASP A 126 1.33 -11.91 3.48
N ARG A 127 0.16 -12.48 3.26
CA ARG A 127 -0.99 -12.38 4.15
C ARG A 127 -1.63 -13.75 4.31
N TYR A 128 -1.99 -14.09 5.54
CA TYR A 128 -2.58 -15.38 5.86
C TYR A 128 -3.73 -15.73 4.91
N GLY A 129 -3.63 -16.91 4.28
CA GLY A 129 -4.62 -17.44 3.35
C GLY A 129 -4.59 -16.84 1.93
N TYR A 130 -3.72 -15.88 1.63
CA TYR A 130 -3.69 -15.21 0.31
C TYR A 130 -2.50 -15.57 -0.57
N LYS A 131 -1.43 -16.17 -0.04
CA LYS A 131 -0.24 -16.50 -0.82
C LYS A 131 -0.57 -17.30 -2.08
N LYS A 132 -1.24 -18.44 -1.92
CA LYS A 132 -1.63 -19.32 -3.05
C LYS A 132 -2.56 -18.60 -4.03
N LYS A 133 -3.57 -17.86 -3.52
CA LYS A 133 -4.51 -17.12 -4.34
C LYS A 133 -3.82 -16.01 -5.15
N SER A 134 -2.87 -15.31 -4.54
CA SER A 134 -2.13 -14.24 -5.21
C SER A 134 -1.20 -14.78 -6.30
N LEU A 135 -0.50 -15.89 -6.07
CA LEU A 135 0.36 -16.54 -7.06
C LEU A 135 -0.44 -17.09 -8.27
N ASN A 136 -1.68 -17.49 -8.06
CA ASN A 136 -2.58 -17.97 -9.11
C ASN A 136 -3.41 -16.86 -9.77
N SER A 137 -3.28 -15.62 -9.30
CA SER A 137 -4.06 -14.49 -9.83
C SER A 137 -3.68 -14.13 -11.26
N LYS A 138 -4.64 -13.53 -11.98
CA LYS A 138 -4.39 -12.92 -13.29
C LYS A 138 -3.25 -11.92 -13.24
N THR A 139 -3.19 -11.12 -12.19
CA THR A 139 -2.13 -10.15 -11.96
C THR A 139 -0.76 -10.79 -11.97
N TYR A 140 -0.53 -11.80 -11.14
CA TYR A 140 0.77 -12.46 -11.03
C TYR A 140 1.19 -13.15 -12.33
N LYS A 141 0.24 -13.86 -12.97
CA LYS A 141 0.50 -14.55 -14.25
C LYS A 141 0.89 -13.60 -15.37
N THR A 142 0.39 -12.36 -15.35
CA THR A 142 0.67 -11.36 -16.39
C THR A 142 1.95 -10.57 -16.11
N LEU A 143 2.18 -10.20 -14.83
CA LEU A 143 3.23 -9.25 -14.45
C LEU A 143 4.62 -9.87 -14.25
N LYS A 144 4.91 -11.09 -14.47
CA LYS A 144 6.22 -11.76 -14.27
C LYS A 144 7.44 -10.85 -14.46
N SER A 145 7.47 -9.70 -13.78
CA SER A 145 8.51 -8.70 -13.94
C SER A 145 9.51 -8.78 -12.79
N GLU A 146 10.78 -8.46 -13.06
CA GLU A 146 11.83 -8.37 -12.05
C GLU A 146 11.54 -7.33 -10.96
N LYS A 147 10.67 -6.37 -11.26
CA LYS A 147 10.22 -5.33 -10.31
C LYS A 147 9.18 -5.81 -9.31
N PHE A 148 8.66 -7.02 -9.49
CA PHE A 148 7.63 -7.60 -8.66
C PHE A 148 8.25 -8.58 -7.65
N LYS A 149 8.19 -8.27 -6.35
CA LYS A 149 8.84 -9.06 -5.30
C LYS A 149 7.86 -9.45 -4.20
N PHE A 150 7.80 -10.75 -3.92
CA PHE A 150 7.14 -11.26 -2.72
C PHE A 150 8.05 -11.15 -1.50
N VAL A 151 7.51 -10.63 -0.42
CA VAL A 151 8.20 -10.50 0.86
C VAL A 151 7.55 -11.43 1.87
N ASN A 152 8.29 -12.47 2.26
CA ASN A 152 7.89 -13.34 3.36
C ASN A 152 8.35 -12.73 4.68
N PHE A 153 7.46 -12.58 5.64
CA PHE A 153 7.78 -12.11 6.98
C PHE A 153 6.77 -12.67 8.00
N ASN A 154 7.09 -12.59 9.29
CA ASN A 154 6.17 -12.99 10.35
C ASN A 154 4.92 -12.11 10.32
N LYS A 155 3.77 -12.75 10.09
CA LYS A 155 2.52 -12.07 9.80
C LYS A 155 1.91 -11.48 11.05
N VAL A 156 1.50 -10.22 10.98
CA VAL A 156 0.53 -9.67 11.92
C VAL A 156 -0.86 -10.01 11.38
N ASN A 157 -1.55 -10.93 12.04
CA ASN A 157 -2.82 -11.48 11.58
C ASN A 157 -4.00 -10.55 11.90
N ILE A 158 -3.90 -9.27 11.47
CA ILE A 158 -4.91 -8.24 11.67
C ILE A 158 -5.22 -7.56 10.34
N SER A 159 -6.50 -7.34 10.07
CA SER A 159 -6.96 -6.52 8.95
C SER A 159 -7.94 -5.45 9.41
N SER A 160 -8.01 -4.33 8.68
CA SER A 160 -9.01 -3.29 8.94
C SER A 160 -10.44 -3.83 8.91
N SER A 161 -10.70 -4.82 8.05
CA SER A 161 -12.01 -5.47 7.96
C SER A 161 -12.35 -6.29 9.21
N GLN A 162 -11.38 -6.94 9.84
CA GLN A 162 -11.56 -7.64 11.11
C GLN A 162 -11.83 -6.67 12.25
N LEU A 163 -11.10 -5.55 12.31
CA LEU A 163 -11.25 -4.54 13.36
C LEU A 163 -12.60 -3.82 13.29
N ARG A 164 -13.23 -3.71 12.11
CA ARG A 164 -14.56 -3.13 11.96
C ARG A 164 -15.70 -4.05 12.40
N LYS A 165 -15.45 -5.33 12.61
CA LYS A 165 -16.44 -6.32 13.07
C LYS A 165 -16.49 -6.43 14.60
N ILE A 166 -15.54 -5.84 15.29
CA ILE A 166 -15.49 -5.73 16.75
C ILE A 166 -16.18 -4.44 17.19
#